data_db0245042227b534bccad92f216d8007
#
_entry.id   db0245042227b534bccad92f216d8007
#
_cell.length_a   1.000
_cell.length_b   1.000
_cell.length_c   1.000
_cell.angle_alpha   90.00
_cell.angle_beta   90.00
_cell.angle_gamma   90.00
#
_symmetry.space_group_name_H-M   'P 1'
#
loop_
_entity.id
_entity.type
_entity.pdbx_description
1 polymer ?
#
loop_
_entity_poly.entity_id
_entity_poly.type
_entity_poly.pdbx_seq_one_letter_code
_entity_poly.pdbx_strand_id
1 'polypeptide(L)'
;LGREEESNISMEMYILRTDLLIEIIYECIRRGSHRKFKSYLSEFLDEMKVSGFEFKGYLSCVNSLKSYYKANMDLLEEKVYKELFIDNNPIYTKSRDEGPTHYTKNSEVTNSIIANGSYIEGKVENSIIGRRVYVGPEAVIKNCIIMQETVIGENAQLDKIITDKAAVIRDDEKIVGLEYCPMVLSKPNII
;
A
#
# COMPACT_ATOMS: atom_id res chain seq x y z
N LEU A 1 -6.26 -8.50 34.53
CA LEU A 1 -6.25 -9.25 33.28
C LEU A 1 -7.53 -8.87 32.54
N GLY A 2 -7.46 -7.75 31.76
CA GLY A 2 -8.55 -7.28 30.91
C GLY A 2 -8.77 -8.28 29.79
N ARG A 3 -10.01 -8.74 29.61
CA ARG A 3 -10.45 -9.36 28.37
C ARG A 3 -10.34 -8.27 27.29
N GLU A 4 -9.55 -8.50 26.25
CA GLU A 4 -9.66 -7.75 25.00
C GLU A 4 -11.06 -8.10 24.44
N GLU A 5 -12.00 -7.18 24.56
CA GLU A 5 -13.30 -7.32 23.90
C GLU A 5 -13.03 -7.11 22.40
N GLU A 6 -13.24 -8.15 21.62
CA GLU A 6 -13.26 -8.04 20.17
C GLU A 6 -14.40 -7.11 19.78
N SER A 7 -14.07 -5.97 19.19
CA SER A 7 -15.05 -4.99 18.72
C SER A 7 -14.98 -4.84 17.21
N ASN A 8 -16.15 -4.85 16.57
CA ASN A 8 -16.25 -4.58 15.14
C ASN A 8 -15.94 -3.12 14.83
N ILE A 9 -15.07 -2.88 13.85
CA ILE A 9 -14.71 -1.55 13.38
C ILE A 9 -15.45 -1.27 12.08
N SER A 10 -16.10 -0.09 11.98
CA SER A 10 -16.75 0.34 10.76
C SER A 10 -15.74 0.61 9.65
N MET A 11 -15.88 -0.05 8.51
CA MET A 11 -15.08 0.18 7.31
C MET A 11 -15.53 1.43 6.53
N GLU A 12 -16.54 2.16 7.02
CA GLU A 12 -17.13 3.35 6.39
C GLU A 12 -17.66 3.09 4.97
N MET A 13 -18.04 1.86 4.68
CA MET A 13 -18.72 1.47 3.44
C MET A 13 -20.20 1.23 3.73
N TYR A 14 -21.07 1.83 2.92
CA TYR A 14 -22.50 1.81 3.12
C TYR A 14 -23.23 1.45 1.84
N ILE A 15 -24.24 0.59 1.97
CA ILE A 15 -25.18 0.25 0.89
C ILE A 15 -26.55 0.70 1.37
N LEU A 16 -27.17 1.62 0.65
CA LEU A 16 -28.50 2.15 0.97
C LEU A 16 -29.25 2.52 -0.29
N ARG A 17 -30.58 2.67 -0.16
CA ARG A 17 -31.43 3.11 -1.28
C ARG A 17 -31.12 4.56 -1.65
N THR A 18 -31.19 4.87 -2.93
CA THR A 18 -30.89 6.20 -3.46
C THR A 18 -31.81 7.29 -2.90
N ASP A 19 -33.10 6.99 -2.75
CA ASP A 19 -34.08 7.92 -2.17
C ASP A 19 -33.73 8.28 -0.73
N LEU A 20 -33.38 7.31 0.09
CA LEU A 20 -32.93 7.53 1.46
C LEU A 20 -31.65 8.38 1.50
N LEU A 21 -30.67 8.12 0.62
CA LEU A 21 -29.48 8.94 0.54
C LEU A 21 -29.79 10.41 0.22
N ILE A 22 -30.71 10.63 -0.73
CA ILE A 22 -31.15 11.97 -1.11
C ILE A 22 -31.83 12.66 0.06
N GLU A 23 -32.72 11.99 0.80
CA GLU A 23 -33.36 12.52 2.00
C GLU A 23 -32.35 12.93 3.06
N ILE A 24 -31.35 12.08 3.32
CA ILE A 24 -30.24 12.36 4.26
C ILE A 24 -29.46 13.59 3.84
N ILE A 25 -29.13 13.73 2.56
CA ILE A 25 -28.40 14.89 2.04
C ILE A 25 -29.21 16.17 2.24
N TYR A 26 -30.50 16.19 1.91
CA TYR A 26 -31.36 17.34 2.11
C TYR A 26 -31.50 17.72 3.59
N GLU A 27 -31.59 16.72 4.47
CA GLU A 27 -31.66 16.96 5.91
C GLU A 27 -30.34 17.57 6.45
N CYS A 28 -29.19 17.07 5.99
CA CYS A 28 -27.89 17.66 6.32
C CYS A 28 -27.80 19.13 5.87
N ILE A 29 -28.24 19.45 4.66
CA ILE A 29 -28.24 20.82 4.13
C ILE A 29 -29.16 21.71 4.97
N ARG A 30 -30.37 21.26 5.29
CA ARG A 30 -31.36 22.00 6.07
C ARG A 30 -30.85 22.35 7.48
N ARG A 31 -30.09 21.42 8.09
CA ARG A 31 -29.48 21.62 9.41
C ARG A 31 -28.17 22.41 9.37
N GLY A 32 -27.66 22.78 8.19
CA GLY A 32 -26.36 23.41 8.03
C GLY A 32 -25.19 22.50 8.50
N SER A 33 -25.40 21.17 8.45
CA SER A 33 -24.43 20.20 8.94
C SER A 33 -23.40 19.88 7.85
N HIS A 34 -22.12 20.17 8.11
CA HIS A 34 -20.98 19.78 7.28
C HIS A 34 -20.27 18.54 7.82
N ARG A 35 -20.96 17.73 8.62
CA ARG A 35 -20.38 16.52 9.22
C ARG A 35 -20.22 15.40 8.20
N LYS A 36 -19.29 14.51 8.50
CA LYS A 36 -19.09 13.27 7.71
C LYS A 36 -20.36 12.39 7.83
N PHE A 37 -20.71 11.69 6.76
CA PHE A 37 -21.85 10.78 6.70
C PHE A 37 -21.90 9.78 7.87
N LYS A 38 -20.75 9.26 8.31
CA LYS A 38 -20.62 8.41 9.48
C LYS A 38 -21.21 9.05 10.75
N SER A 39 -20.90 10.31 10.99
CA SER A 39 -21.39 11.02 12.19
C SER A 39 -22.89 11.25 12.13
N TYR A 40 -23.43 11.46 10.93
CA TYR A 40 -24.88 11.54 10.74
C TYR A 40 -25.53 10.19 11.04
N LEU A 41 -25.04 9.11 10.47
CA LEU A 41 -25.57 7.77 10.71
C LEU A 41 -25.58 7.41 12.20
N SER A 42 -24.52 7.74 12.94
CA SER A 42 -24.45 7.42 14.37
C SER A 42 -25.48 8.19 15.22
N GLU A 43 -25.96 9.34 14.77
CA GLU A 43 -27.02 10.09 15.45
C GLU A 43 -28.43 9.48 15.21
N PHE A 44 -28.63 8.80 14.09
CA PHE A 44 -29.94 8.31 13.66
C PHE A 44 -30.03 6.78 13.60
N LEU A 45 -29.06 6.06 14.16
CA LEU A 45 -29.07 4.59 14.15
C LEU A 45 -30.34 4.01 14.74
N ASP A 46 -30.88 4.61 15.81
CA ASP A 46 -32.09 4.12 16.49
C ASP A 46 -33.37 4.36 15.67
N GLU A 47 -33.34 5.32 14.75
CA GLU A 47 -34.46 5.67 13.87
C GLU A 47 -34.41 4.93 12.53
N MET A 48 -33.29 4.30 12.21
CA MET A 48 -33.02 3.63 10.93
C MET A 48 -32.89 2.13 11.10
N LYS A 49 -33.42 1.36 10.17
CA LYS A 49 -33.16 -0.07 10.10
C LYS A 49 -31.77 -0.29 9.47
N VAL A 50 -30.76 -0.40 10.33
CA VAL A 50 -29.37 -0.63 9.93
C VAL A 50 -28.97 -2.06 10.26
N SER A 51 -28.32 -2.73 9.32
CA SER A 51 -27.74 -4.07 9.50
C SER A 51 -26.24 -4.02 9.24
N GLY A 52 -25.45 -4.61 10.11
CA GLY A 52 -24.01 -4.76 9.92
C GLY A 52 -23.69 -5.98 9.04
N PHE A 53 -22.73 -5.82 8.14
CA PHE A 53 -22.14 -6.94 7.40
C PHE A 53 -20.70 -7.14 7.90
N GLU A 54 -20.42 -8.32 8.46
CA GLU A 54 -19.08 -8.66 8.93
C GLU A 54 -18.22 -9.11 7.74
N PHE A 55 -17.17 -8.37 7.48
CA PHE A 55 -16.15 -8.75 6.49
C PHE A 55 -15.06 -9.59 7.18
N LYS A 56 -14.76 -10.77 6.63
CA LYS A 56 -13.79 -11.74 7.19
C LYS A 56 -12.50 -11.86 6.39
N GLY A 57 -12.26 -10.97 5.43
CA GLY A 57 -11.07 -10.96 4.59
C GLY A 57 -9.94 -10.09 5.16
N TYR A 58 -8.85 -10.02 4.40
CA TYR A 58 -7.75 -9.12 4.71
C TYR A 58 -8.21 -7.66 4.69
N LEU A 59 -7.97 -6.96 5.77
CA LEU A 59 -8.30 -5.55 5.94
C LEU A 59 -7.09 -4.78 6.46
N SER A 60 -6.72 -3.70 5.78
CA SER A 60 -5.69 -2.78 6.25
C SER A 60 -6.18 -1.34 6.15
N CYS A 61 -5.98 -0.57 7.22
CA CYS A 61 -6.29 0.85 7.25
C CYS A 61 -4.99 1.65 7.08
N VAL A 62 -4.85 2.29 5.90
CA VAL A 62 -3.66 3.08 5.55
C VAL A 62 -3.88 4.53 5.95
N ASN A 63 -3.52 4.89 7.19
CA ASN A 63 -3.66 6.22 7.76
C ASN A 63 -2.35 6.84 8.26
N SER A 64 -1.25 6.13 8.11
CA SER A 64 0.09 6.57 8.50
C SER A 64 1.14 5.93 7.61
N LEU A 65 2.37 6.46 7.62
CA LEU A 65 3.50 5.87 6.92
C LEU A 65 3.77 4.43 7.38
N LYS A 66 3.66 4.19 8.68
CA LYS A 66 3.83 2.85 9.27
C LYS A 66 2.77 1.86 8.74
N SER A 67 1.49 2.25 8.71
CA SER A 67 0.43 1.38 8.21
C SER A 67 0.52 1.19 6.70
N TYR A 68 0.97 2.19 5.94
CA TYR A 68 1.26 2.06 4.51
C TYR A 68 2.37 1.02 4.27
N TYR A 69 3.48 1.17 4.99
CA TYR A 69 4.60 0.23 4.89
C TYR A 69 4.16 -1.20 5.24
N LYS A 70 3.49 -1.35 6.38
CA LYS A 70 2.97 -2.66 6.82
C LYS A 70 2.05 -3.28 5.77
N ALA A 71 1.06 -2.54 5.27
CA ALA A 71 0.11 -3.04 4.28
C ALA A 71 0.80 -3.50 2.97
N ASN A 72 1.90 -2.84 2.57
CA ASN A 72 2.69 -3.28 1.44
C ASN A 72 3.48 -4.56 1.77
N MET A 73 4.14 -4.62 2.93
CA MET A 73 4.90 -5.82 3.31
C MET A 73 3.99 -7.04 3.52
N ASP A 74 2.77 -6.85 4.00
CA ASP A 74 1.79 -7.93 4.13
C ASP A 74 1.47 -8.61 2.77
N LEU A 75 1.66 -7.90 1.64
CA LEU A 75 1.50 -8.49 0.29
C LEU A 75 2.55 -9.56 -0.03
N LEU A 76 3.67 -9.58 0.69
CA LEU A 76 4.70 -10.62 0.53
C LEU A 76 4.31 -11.93 1.22
N GLU A 77 3.28 -11.91 2.06
CA GLU A 77 2.68 -13.11 2.63
C GLU A 77 1.79 -13.80 1.58
N GLU A 78 2.10 -15.04 1.26
CA GLU A 78 1.39 -15.80 0.21
C GLU A 78 -0.13 -15.84 0.43
N LYS A 79 -0.58 -15.94 1.66
CA LYS A 79 -2.01 -15.95 2.01
C LYS A 79 -2.68 -14.63 1.63
N VAL A 80 -2.09 -13.50 2.00
CA VAL A 80 -2.62 -12.17 1.70
C VAL A 80 -2.60 -11.91 0.20
N TYR A 81 -1.51 -12.27 -0.47
CA TYR A 81 -1.38 -12.13 -1.92
C TYR A 81 -2.46 -12.92 -2.67
N LYS A 82 -2.68 -14.18 -2.31
CA LYS A 82 -3.69 -15.03 -2.95
C LYS A 82 -5.09 -14.48 -2.74
N GLU A 83 -5.43 -14.09 -1.51
CA GLU A 83 -6.74 -13.53 -1.18
C GLU A 83 -7.05 -12.27 -2.00
N LEU A 84 -6.07 -11.38 -2.16
CA LEU A 84 -6.27 -10.09 -2.83
C LEU A 84 -6.23 -10.16 -4.36
N PHE A 85 -5.44 -11.06 -4.95
CA PHE A 85 -5.14 -11.02 -6.39
C PHE A 85 -5.49 -12.29 -7.15
N ILE A 86 -5.73 -13.42 -6.49
CA ILE A 86 -5.94 -14.71 -7.17
C ILE A 86 -7.30 -15.30 -6.85
N ASP A 87 -7.72 -15.28 -5.59
CA ASP A 87 -8.94 -15.94 -5.13
C ASP A 87 -10.23 -15.23 -5.61
N ASN A 88 -11.37 -15.70 -5.11
CA ASN A 88 -12.72 -15.29 -5.51
C ASN A 88 -12.96 -13.80 -5.46
N ASN A 89 -12.83 -12.96 -6.29
CA ASN A 89 -12.96 -11.50 -6.41
C ASN A 89 -11.63 -10.76 -6.31
N PRO A 90 -10.71 -11.03 -7.23
CA PRO A 90 -9.40 -10.38 -7.22
C PRO A 90 -9.53 -8.86 -7.39
N ILE A 91 -8.61 -8.14 -6.77
CA ILE A 91 -8.50 -6.70 -6.98
C ILE A 91 -7.94 -6.44 -8.38
N TYR A 92 -8.69 -5.71 -9.20
CA TYR A 92 -8.24 -5.27 -10.51
C TYR A 92 -7.31 -4.06 -10.41
N THR A 93 -6.10 -4.22 -10.90
CA THR A 93 -5.13 -3.13 -10.95
C THR A 93 -5.01 -2.58 -12.36
N LYS A 94 -4.53 -1.33 -12.51
CA LYS A 94 -4.27 -0.75 -13.82
C LYS A 94 -3.17 -1.52 -14.53
N SER A 95 -3.52 -2.24 -15.58
CA SER A 95 -2.55 -2.87 -16.46
C SER A 95 -1.82 -1.82 -17.32
N ARG A 96 -0.54 -2.04 -17.58
CA ARG A 96 0.26 -1.29 -18.54
C ARG A 96 1.02 -2.26 -19.41
N ASP A 97 1.16 -1.92 -20.66
CA ASP A 97 1.92 -2.69 -21.63
C ASP A 97 3.41 -2.34 -21.46
N GLU A 98 4.06 -3.05 -20.57
CA GLU A 98 5.49 -2.92 -20.25
C GLU A 98 6.19 -4.24 -20.62
N GLY A 99 7.46 -4.17 -21.00
CA GLY A 99 8.27 -5.37 -21.19
C GLY A 99 8.39 -6.20 -19.91
N PRO A 100 8.72 -7.49 -20.00
CA PRO A 100 9.00 -8.30 -18.82
C PRO A 100 10.20 -7.75 -18.05
N THR A 101 10.25 -8.03 -16.74
CA THR A 101 11.42 -7.73 -15.93
C THR A 101 12.61 -8.57 -16.37
N HIS A 102 13.76 -7.95 -16.51
CA HIS A 102 15.01 -8.61 -16.83
C HIS A 102 15.85 -8.86 -15.57
N TYR A 103 16.31 -10.09 -15.43
CA TYR A 103 17.22 -10.50 -14.35
C TYR A 103 18.55 -10.89 -14.97
N THR A 104 19.65 -10.32 -14.48
CA THR A 104 20.97 -10.73 -14.92
C THR A 104 21.42 -12.01 -14.24
N LYS A 105 22.49 -12.61 -14.72
CA LYS A 105 23.03 -13.86 -14.17
C LYS A 105 23.44 -13.75 -12.70
N ASN A 106 23.82 -12.57 -12.25
CA ASN A 106 24.31 -12.32 -10.90
C ASN A 106 23.23 -11.78 -9.96
N SER A 107 22.02 -11.51 -10.47
CA SER A 107 20.93 -11.02 -9.63
C SER A 107 20.41 -12.11 -8.69
N GLU A 108 20.09 -11.73 -7.47
CA GLU A 108 19.46 -12.58 -6.46
C GLU A 108 18.16 -11.94 -6.00
N VAL A 109 17.03 -12.62 -6.15
CA VAL A 109 15.72 -12.11 -5.72
C VAL A 109 15.05 -13.13 -4.81
N THR A 110 14.69 -12.69 -3.61
CA THR A 110 14.06 -13.55 -2.60
C THR A 110 12.88 -12.82 -1.96
N ASN A 111 11.77 -13.54 -1.79
CA ASN A 111 10.55 -13.05 -1.13
C ASN A 111 10.16 -11.62 -1.53
N SER A 112 10.07 -11.35 -2.84
CA SER A 112 9.86 -10.00 -3.35
C SER A 112 8.84 -9.96 -4.48
N ILE A 113 8.12 -8.86 -4.61
CA ILE A 113 7.22 -8.58 -5.72
C ILE A 113 7.90 -7.56 -6.63
N ILE A 114 8.10 -7.91 -7.90
CA ILE A 114 8.75 -7.03 -8.88
C ILE A 114 7.80 -6.79 -10.05
N ALA A 115 7.50 -5.53 -10.32
CA ALA A 115 6.62 -5.14 -11.41
C ALA A 115 7.37 -5.09 -12.75
N ASN A 116 6.64 -5.20 -13.85
CA ASN A 116 7.14 -5.25 -15.21
C ASN A 116 8.05 -4.07 -15.58
N GLY A 117 8.93 -4.31 -16.56
CA GLY A 117 9.83 -3.31 -17.13
C GLY A 117 11.06 -2.99 -16.26
N SER A 118 11.27 -3.72 -15.18
CA SER A 118 12.42 -3.50 -14.29
C SER A 118 13.67 -4.26 -14.80
N TYR A 119 14.83 -3.77 -14.41
CA TYR A 119 16.12 -4.38 -14.74
C TYR A 119 16.93 -4.59 -13.46
N ILE A 120 17.20 -5.83 -13.10
CA ILE A 120 17.77 -6.22 -11.80
C ILE A 120 19.14 -6.87 -12.02
N GLU A 121 20.19 -6.25 -11.49
CA GLU A 121 21.56 -6.78 -11.47
C GLU A 121 22.04 -7.15 -10.06
N GLY A 122 21.52 -6.48 -9.05
CA GLY A 122 21.86 -6.68 -7.65
C GLY A 122 20.98 -7.67 -6.91
N LYS A 123 20.94 -7.54 -5.58
CA LYS A 123 20.18 -8.38 -4.64
C LYS A 123 18.95 -7.67 -4.13
N VAL A 124 17.80 -8.35 -4.20
CA VAL A 124 16.52 -7.83 -3.71
C VAL A 124 15.90 -8.86 -2.76
N GLU A 125 15.70 -8.47 -1.52
CA GLU A 125 15.18 -9.33 -0.47
C GLU A 125 14.00 -8.65 0.24
N ASN A 126 12.91 -9.39 0.43
CA ASN A 126 11.74 -8.96 1.20
C ASN A 126 11.26 -7.56 0.81
N SER A 127 11.11 -7.28 -0.49
CA SER A 127 10.90 -5.93 -1.01
C SER A 127 9.85 -5.90 -2.12
N ILE A 128 9.26 -4.72 -2.31
CA ILE A 128 8.31 -4.45 -3.40
C ILE A 128 8.94 -3.44 -4.35
N ILE A 129 9.10 -3.85 -5.60
CA ILE A 129 9.75 -3.08 -6.65
C ILE A 129 8.71 -2.67 -7.69
N GLY A 130 8.58 -1.37 -7.90
CA GLY A 130 7.70 -0.77 -8.89
C GLY A 130 8.14 -1.01 -10.33
N ARG A 131 7.38 -0.47 -11.29
CA ARG A 131 7.66 -0.61 -12.71
C ARG A 131 8.89 0.18 -13.14
N ARG A 132 9.63 -0.34 -14.11
CA ARG A 132 10.80 0.35 -14.72
C ARG A 132 11.83 0.80 -13.70
N VAL A 133 12.04 0.00 -12.67
CA VAL A 133 13.10 0.23 -11.69
C VAL A 133 14.39 -0.39 -12.22
N TYR A 134 15.48 0.35 -12.12
CA TYR A 134 16.82 -0.16 -12.35
C TYR A 134 17.52 -0.42 -11.02
N VAL A 135 18.07 -1.62 -10.85
CA VAL A 135 18.88 -2.00 -9.70
C VAL A 135 20.27 -2.38 -10.22
N GLY A 136 21.25 -1.55 -9.89
CA GLY A 136 22.64 -1.70 -10.35
C GLY A 136 23.36 -2.92 -9.79
N PRO A 137 24.53 -3.25 -10.35
CA PRO A 137 25.36 -4.35 -9.90
C PRO A 137 25.72 -4.22 -8.42
N GLU A 138 25.84 -5.34 -7.72
CA GLU A 138 26.19 -5.42 -6.29
C GLU A 138 25.29 -4.58 -5.35
N ALA A 139 24.26 -3.91 -5.85
CA ALA A 139 23.29 -3.22 -5.01
C ALA A 139 22.53 -4.24 -4.14
N VAL A 140 22.23 -3.85 -2.89
CA VAL A 140 21.52 -4.68 -1.92
C VAL A 140 20.30 -3.93 -1.40
N ILE A 141 19.12 -4.45 -1.69
CA ILE A 141 17.82 -3.86 -1.31
C ILE A 141 17.12 -4.83 -0.38
N LYS A 142 16.82 -4.39 0.86
CA LYS A 142 16.13 -5.19 1.86
C LYS A 142 14.96 -4.44 2.46
N ASN A 143 13.84 -5.13 2.67
CA ASN A 143 12.68 -4.58 3.36
C ASN A 143 12.24 -3.22 2.79
N CYS A 144 12.29 -3.03 1.48
CA CYS A 144 12.05 -1.75 0.83
C CYS A 144 10.78 -1.73 0.00
N ILE A 145 10.24 -0.53 -0.18
CA ILE A 145 9.20 -0.24 -1.17
C ILE A 145 9.79 0.76 -2.16
N ILE A 146 10.16 0.27 -3.33
CA ILE A 146 10.79 1.08 -4.37
C ILE A 146 9.74 1.44 -5.42
N MET A 147 9.39 2.71 -5.50
CA MET A 147 8.38 3.15 -6.47
C MET A 147 8.92 3.18 -7.89
N GLN A 148 8.01 3.30 -8.85
CA GLN A 148 8.30 3.21 -10.27
C GLN A 148 9.36 4.22 -10.74
N GLU A 149 10.12 3.82 -11.77
CA GLU A 149 11.14 4.65 -12.44
C GLU A 149 12.33 5.05 -11.55
N THR A 150 12.47 4.41 -10.38
CA THR A 150 13.61 4.63 -9.50
C THR A 150 14.87 3.99 -10.10
N VAL A 151 15.98 4.71 -10.00
CA VAL A 151 17.30 4.22 -10.40
C VAL A 151 18.15 4.04 -9.14
N ILE A 152 18.69 2.83 -8.97
CA ILE A 152 19.54 2.48 -7.84
C ILE A 152 20.92 2.13 -8.39
N GLY A 153 21.92 2.89 -7.96
CA GLY A 153 23.28 2.79 -8.43
C GLY A 153 24.02 1.52 -8.00
N GLU A 154 25.21 1.34 -8.53
CA GLU A 154 26.11 0.23 -8.21
C GLU A 154 26.47 0.22 -6.73
N ASN A 155 26.54 -0.97 -6.11
CA ASN A 155 26.94 -1.18 -4.70
C ASN A 155 26.10 -0.38 -3.67
N ALA A 156 24.95 0.18 -4.05
CA ALA A 156 24.05 0.88 -3.14
C ALA A 156 23.40 -0.09 -2.13
N GLN A 157 23.22 0.35 -0.89
CA GLN A 157 22.64 -0.46 0.18
C GLN A 157 21.41 0.22 0.76
N LEU A 158 20.25 -0.37 0.59
CA LEU A 158 18.98 0.15 1.09
C LEU A 158 18.33 -0.86 2.03
N ASP A 159 17.94 -0.41 3.22
CA ASP A 159 17.16 -1.21 4.16
C ASP A 159 16.04 -0.37 4.79
N LYS A 160 14.80 -0.89 4.78
CA LYS A 160 13.59 -0.22 5.33
C LYS A 160 13.34 1.16 4.74
N ILE A 161 13.43 1.26 3.42
CA ILE A 161 13.28 2.51 2.67
C ILE A 161 12.00 2.46 1.84
N ILE A 162 11.33 3.60 1.75
CA ILE A 162 10.28 3.87 0.77
C ILE A 162 10.83 4.96 -0.16
N THR A 163 10.97 4.68 -1.45
CA THR A 163 11.32 5.72 -2.42
C THR A 163 10.07 6.36 -3.01
N ASP A 164 10.14 7.62 -3.38
CA ASP A 164 9.17 8.21 -4.29
C ASP A 164 9.47 7.77 -5.73
N LYS A 165 8.55 8.08 -6.65
CA LYS A 165 8.69 7.80 -8.09
C LYS A 165 9.87 8.55 -8.68
N ALA A 166 10.59 7.88 -9.57
CA ALA A 166 11.74 8.45 -10.26
C ALA A 166 12.82 9.01 -9.30
N ALA A 167 12.97 8.40 -8.12
CA ALA A 167 14.09 8.68 -7.24
C ALA A 167 15.39 8.17 -7.84
N VAL A 168 16.50 8.80 -7.49
CA VAL A 168 17.84 8.38 -7.91
C VAL A 168 18.70 8.18 -6.69
N ILE A 169 19.19 6.97 -6.51
CA ILE A 169 20.14 6.57 -5.48
C ILE A 169 21.50 6.44 -6.17
N ARG A 170 22.51 7.08 -5.61
CA ARG A 170 23.85 7.09 -6.21
C ARG A 170 24.58 5.80 -5.96
N ASP A 171 25.66 5.59 -6.69
CA ASP A 171 26.59 4.49 -6.45
C ASP A 171 27.17 4.58 -5.03
N ASP A 172 27.45 3.44 -4.42
CA ASP A 172 28.02 3.31 -3.07
C ASP A 172 27.16 3.94 -1.94
N GLU A 173 25.96 4.41 -2.24
CA GLU A 173 25.11 5.08 -1.24
C GLU A 173 24.52 4.06 -0.26
N LYS A 174 24.64 4.34 1.04
CA LYS A 174 24.09 3.48 2.08
C LYS A 174 23.03 4.22 2.89
N ILE A 175 21.79 3.75 2.80
CA ILE A 175 20.65 4.36 3.48
C ILE A 175 19.87 3.28 4.23
N VAL A 176 19.71 3.47 5.54
CA VAL A 176 19.02 2.52 6.42
C VAL A 176 17.94 3.25 7.19
N GLY A 177 16.72 2.81 7.07
CA GLY A 177 15.57 3.28 7.84
C GLY A 177 15.57 2.70 9.27
N LEU A 178 14.77 3.29 10.14
CA LEU A 178 14.60 2.81 11.50
C LEU A 178 13.67 1.59 11.54
N GLU A 179 13.85 0.74 12.54
CA GLU A 179 13.07 -0.51 12.69
C GLU A 179 11.56 -0.28 12.75
N TYR A 180 11.14 0.80 13.39
CA TYR A 180 9.72 1.13 13.58
C TYR A 180 9.19 2.24 12.68
N CYS A 181 10.05 2.84 11.86
CA CYS A 181 9.70 3.95 10.98
C CYS A 181 10.54 3.89 9.69
N PRO A 182 9.99 3.43 8.58
CA PRO A 182 10.69 3.44 7.30
C PRO A 182 11.04 4.88 6.92
N MET A 183 12.21 5.08 6.31
CA MET A 183 12.61 6.38 5.79
C MET A 183 12.01 6.57 4.40
N VAL A 184 11.50 7.76 4.13
CA VAL A 184 11.00 8.14 2.80
C VAL A 184 12.04 8.97 2.09
N LEU A 185 12.43 8.52 0.90
CA LEU A 185 13.32 9.25 0.00
C LEU A 185 12.46 9.92 -1.07
N SER A 186 12.35 11.23 -1.01
CA SER A 186 11.63 12.01 -1.99
C SER A 186 12.44 12.16 -3.28
N LYS A 187 11.74 12.41 -4.39
CA LYS A 187 12.34 12.76 -5.67
C LYS A 187 13.27 13.97 -5.48
N PRO A 188 14.49 13.96 -6.04
CA PRO A 188 15.32 15.15 -6.02
C PRO A 188 14.56 16.29 -6.71
N ASN A 189 14.46 17.45 -6.04
CA ASN A 189 13.91 18.65 -6.66
C ASN A 189 14.81 19.00 -7.84
N ILE A 190 14.31 18.78 -9.04
CA ILE A 190 14.93 19.32 -10.25
C ILE A 190 14.59 20.82 -10.23
N ILE A 191 15.54 21.63 -9.80
CA ILE A 191 15.49 23.09 -9.91
C ILE A 191 15.86 23.44 -11.35
#